data_fb73c83947a8a24c69fc51aa10d9642a
#
_entry.id   fb73c83947a8a24c69fc51aa10d9642a
#
_cell.length_a   1.000
_cell.length_b   1.000
_cell.length_c   1.000
_cell.angle_alpha   90.00
_cell.angle_beta   90.00
_cell.angle_gamma   90.00
#
_symmetry.space_group_name_H-M   'P 1'
#
loop_
_entity.id
_entity.type
_entity.pdbx_description
1 polymer ?
#
loop_
_entity_poly.entity_id
_entity_poly.type
_entity_poly.pdbx_seq_one_letter_code
_entity_poly.pdbx_strand_id
1 'polypeptide(L)'
;MRIHSISTGHVQVHTSQVRGRGTGLARRLNVLRDTQWTPPLPIHAWAIEHPEGLILVDTGEVHEASDPRHFPAHPYFRRALRFDLPERDEIDQQLLRLGLSAEQVRWVVLTHLHTDHAGGLRHFPTAEIVVAADELAAARGLSGRLRGYLPQMWPRWLAPRTITFRGDPVGSFPASHPLTEAGDVVLVPTPGHTHGHLSVLVRRPGRPTVLLAGDASYTQQLMLEGAVDGVAIDERAAHDTLLRLQRLTRADPTVYLPAHDPDSADRYRLEQTVPA
;
A
#
# COMPACT_ATOMS: atom_id res chain seq x y z
N MET A 1 -14.21 -4.02 -16.52
CA MET A 1 -13.45 -3.57 -15.35
C MET A 1 -12.49 -2.48 -15.77
N ARG A 2 -12.52 -1.33 -15.13
CA ARG A 2 -11.64 -0.18 -15.36
C ARG A 2 -10.90 0.11 -14.04
N ILE A 3 -9.61 0.40 -14.11
CA ILE A 3 -8.79 0.75 -12.96
C ILE A 3 -8.32 2.20 -13.14
N HIS A 4 -8.39 2.98 -12.10
CA HIS A 4 -7.94 4.37 -12.08
C HIS A 4 -6.76 4.49 -11.12
N SER A 5 -5.68 5.11 -11.61
CA SER A 5 -4.57 5.56 -10.78
C SER A 5 -4.95 6.89 -10.13
N ILE A 6 -4.81 6.96 -8.83
CA ILE A 6 -5.08 8.15 -8.02
C ILE A 6 -3.78 8.50 -7.27
N SER A 7 -3.34 9.75 -7.34
CA SER A 7 -2.27 10.25 -6.49
C SER A 7 -2.87 11.20 -5.46
N THR A 8 -2.71 10.87 -4.19
CA THR A 8 -3.24 11.69 -3.07
C THR A 8 -2.22 12.71 -2.55
N GLY A 9 -1.13 12.90 -3.29
CA GLY A 9 -0.04 13.81 -2.94
C GLY A 9 1.31 13.09 -2.94
N HIS A 10 2.26 13.66 -2.22
CA HIS A 10 3.64 13.18 -2.22
C HIS A 10 4.20 13.07 -0.81
N VAL A 11 5.11 12.12 -0.64
CA VAL A 11 5.94 11.97 0.56
C VAL A 11 7.42 12.00 0.20
N GLN A 12 8.24 12.65 1.02
CA GLN A 12 9.68 12.49 1.01
C GLN A 12 10.10 11.71 2.24
N VAL A 13 10.95 10.73 2.04
CA VAL A 13 11.52 9.89 3.09
C VAL A 13 13.04 9.89 2.99
N HIS A 14 13.73 9.41 4.01
CA HIS A 14 15.17 9.23 3.90
C HIS A 14 15.53 8.13 2.88
N THR A 15 16.62 8.29 2.13
CA THR A 15 17.02 7.34 1.09
C THR A 15 17.25 5.92 1.63
N SER A 16 17.75 5.81 2.85
CA SER A 16 17.93 4.54 3.56
C SER A 16 16.61 3.87 4.00
N GLN A 17 15.48 4.59 3.92
CA GLN A 17 14.15 3.98 4.10
C GLN A 17 13.73 3.22 2.85
N VAL A 18 13.93 3.82 1.68
CA VAL A 18 13.58 3.21 0.39
C VAL A 18 14.43 1.96 0.10
N ARG A 19 15.72 2.06 0.38
CA ARG A 19 16.67 0.95 0.28
C ARG A 19 17.39 0.78 1.62
N GLY A 20 16.97 -0.18 2.39
CA GLY A 20 17.51 -0.40 3.73
C GLY A 20 19.00 -0.72 3.73
N ARG A 21 19.71 -0.19 4.73
CA ARG A 21 21.15 -0.38 4.93
C ARG A 21 21.40 -1.10 6.25
N GLY A 22 22.14 -2.20 6.22
CA GLY A 22 22.39 -3.03 7.41
C GLY A 22 21.23 -3.97 7.73
N THR A 23 21.22 -4.55 8.93
CA THR A 23 20.20 -5.52 9.39
C THR A 23 19.72 -5.19 10.80
N GLY A 24 18.53 -5.65 11.17
CA GLY A 24 17.95 -5.53 12.50
C GLY A 24 17.84 -4.08 13.00
N LEU A 25 18.24 -3.83 14.24
CA LEU A 25 18.19 -2.49 14.83
C LEU A 25 19.07 -1.48 14.10
N ALA A 26 20.24 -1.89 13.58
CA ALA A 26 21.11 -1.00 12.83
C ALA A 26 20.43 -0.46 11.58
N ARG A 27 19.62 -1.27 10.88
CA ARG A 27 18.82 -0.87 9.72
C ARG A 27 17.87 0.29 10.05
N ARG A 28 17.10 0.15 11.13
CA ARG A 28 16.14 1.19 11.58
C ARG A 28 16.84 2.45 12.06
N LEU A 29 17.97 2.31 12.77
CA LEU A 29 18.77 3.45 13.20
C LEU A 29 19.37 4.20 12.01
N ASN A 30 19.74 3.51 10.93
CA ASN A 30 20.25 4.14 9.73
C ASN A 30 19.18 5.05 9.09
N VAL A 31 17.91 4.65 9.10
CA VAL A 31 16.82 5.52 8.62
C VAL A 31 16.74 6.82 9.42
N LEU A 32 16.85 6.75 10.75
CA LEU A 32 16.76 7.95 11.60
C LEU A 32 18.04 8.81 11.56
N ARG A 33 19.18 8.26 11.18
CA ARG A 33 20.49 8.95 11.07
C ARG A 33 20.78 9.46 9.68
N ASP A 34 20.07 8.96 8.68
CA ASP A 34 20.22 9.41 7.30
C ASP A 34 19.78 10.87 7.19
N THR A 35 20.50 11.64 6.39
CA THR A 35 20.20 13.05 6.12
C THR A 35 19.82 13.30 4.66
N GLN A 36 19.90 12.26 3.83
CA GLN A 36 19.56 12.34 2.42
C GLN A 36 18.08 12.06 2.20
N TRP A 37 17.40 12.98 1.58
CA TRP A 37 15.98 12.86 1.24
C TRP A 37 15.80 12.34 -0.18
N THR A 38 14.76 11.53 -0.38
CA THR A 38 14.31 11.17 -1.73
C THR A 38 13.78 12.41 -2.46
N PRO A 39 13.70 12.38 -3.80
CA PRO A 39 12.72 13.20 -4.50
C PRO A 39 11.33 12.98 -3.90
N PRO A 40 10.34 13.88 -4.13
CA PRO A 40 8.96 13.62 -3.78
C PRO A 40 8.47 12.32 -4.44
N LEU A 41 8.04 11.37 -3.63
CA LEU A 41 7.47 10.10 -4.08
C LEU A 41 5.94 10.22 -4.05
N PRO A 42 5.21 9.74 -5.07
CA PRO A 42 3.75 9.78 -5.05
C PRO A 42 3.20 8.87 -3.94
N ILE A 43 1.98 9.15 -3.52
CA ILE A 43 1.16 8.28 -2.69
C ILE A 43 0.00 7.81 -3.57
N HIS A 44 0.12 6.60 -4.10
CA HIS A 44 -0.89 6.03 -4.99
C HIS A 44 -1.97 5.26 -4.23
N ALA A 45 -3.22 5.56 -4.57
CA ALA A 45 -4.38 4.73 -4.34
C ALA A 45 -4.98 4.29 -5.68
N TRP A 46 -5.80 3.25 -5.68
CA TRP A 46 -6.35 2.70 -6.92
C TRP A 46 -7.85 2.46 -6.79
N ALA A 47 -8.65 3.00 -7.71
CA ALA A 47 -10.08 2.72 -7.79
C ALA A 47 -10.37 1.74 -8.92
N ILE A 48 -11.12 0.68 -8.63
CA ILE A 48 -11.47 -0.38 -9.58
C ILE A 48 -12.99 -0.38 -9.75
N GLU A 49 -13.46 0.05 -10.93
CA GLU A 49 -14.87 -0.11 -11.32
C GLU A 49 -15.14 -1.57 -11.66
N HIS A 50 -15.72 -2.29 -10.69
CA HIS A 50 -16.05 -3.70 -10.79
C HIS A 50 -17.57 -3.89 -10.86
N PRO A 51 -18.10 -4.91 -11.60
CA PRO A 51 -19.55 -5.17 -11.67
C PRO A 51 -20.19 -5.41 -10.29
N GLU A 52 -19.45 -5.96 -9.34
CA GLU A 52 -19.94 -6.19 -7.97
C GLU A 52 -19.88 -4.96 -7.07
N GLY A 53 -19.29 -3.84 -7.51
CA GLY A 53 -19.20 -2.58 -6.79
C GLY A 53 -17.82 -1.93 -6.91
N LEU A 54 -17.74 -0.64 -6.64
CA LEU A 54 -16.51 0.13 -6.68
C LEU A 54 -15.58 -0.33 -5.54
N ILE A 55 -14.34 -0.72 -5.90
CA ILE A 55 -13.29 -1.14 -4.97
C ILE A 55 -12.23 -0.05 -4.93
N LEU A 56 -11.86 0.39 -3.75
CA LEU A 56 -10.73 1.28 -3.53
C LEU A 56 -9.61 0.48 -2.84
N VAL A 57 -8.39 0.59 -3.35
CA VAL A 57 -7.18 0.01 -2.75
C VAL A 57 -6.34 1.15 -2.21
N ASP A 58 -6.21 1.19 -0.89
CA ASP A 58 -5.67 2.28 -0.08
C ASP A 58 -6.44 3.59 -0.20
N THR A 59 -6.22 4.51 0.72
CA THR A 59 -6.94 5.78 0.81
C THR A 59 -6.04 7.00 0.80
N GLY A 60 -4.72 6.80 0.70
CA GLY A 60 -3.78 7.89 0.81
C GLY A 60 -3.74 8.52 2.20
N GLU A 61 -3.25 9.77 2.24
CA GLU A 61 -3.14 10.56 3.46
C GLU A 61 -4.02 11.83 3.33
N VAL A 62 -4.26 12.51 4.43
CA VAL A 62 -5.07 13.73 4.50
C VAL A 62 -4.19 14.98 4.48
N HIS A 63 -4.72 16.10 3.98
CA HIS A 63 -3.93 17.34 3.78
C HIS A 63 -3.35 17.89 5.08
N GLU A 64 -4.02 17.69 6.22
CA GLU A 64 -3.53 18.12 7.52
C GLU A 64 -2.18 17.51 7.89
N ALA A 65 -1.84 16.34 7.33
CA ALA A 65 -0.55 15.68 7.56
C ALA A 65 0.65 16.42 6.93
N SER A 66 0.41 17.41 6.06
CA SER A 66 1.44 18.34 5.60
C SER A 66 1.98 19.22 6.74
N ASP A 67 1.22 19.41 7.83
CA ASP A 67 1.73 20.01 9.06
C ASP A 67 2.32 18.91 9.97
N PRO A 68 3.64 18.92 10.25
CA PRO A 68 4.26 17.93 11.12
C PRO A 68 3.66 17.84 12.52
N ARG A 69 2.90 18.86 12.96
CA ARG A 69 2.19 18.86 14.25
C ARG A 69 0.92 18.03 14.25
N HIS A 70 0.42 17.65 13.06
CA HIS A 70 -0.72 16.73 12.91
C HIS A 70 -0.44 15.38 13.58
N PHE A 71 0.78 14.89 13.44
CA PHE A 71 1.18 13.63 14.04
C PHE A 71 1.55 13.76 15.52
N PRO A 72 1.32 12.72 16.32
CA PRO A 72 1.83 12.67 17.69
C PRO A 72 3.34 12.92 17.74
N ALA A 73 3.84 13.31 18.93
CA ALA A 73 5.28 13.55 19.15
C ALA A 73 6.09 12.25 19.03
N HIS A 74 6.25 11.75 17.82
CA HIS A 74 7.02 10.56 17.51
C HIS A 74 8.25 10.93 16.66
N PRO A 75 9.47 10.51 17.04
CA PRO A 75 10.70 10.92 16.35
C PRO A 75 10.71 10.61 14.85
N TYR A 76 10.16 9.48 14.46
CA TYR A 76 10.08 9.04 13.06
C TYR A 76 9.26 10.04 12.22
N PHE A 77 8.00 10.32 12.62
CA PHE A 77 7.13 11.23 11.87
C PHE A 77 7.68 12.64 11.77
N ARG A 78 8.45 13.09 12.77
CA ARG A 78 9.02 14.45 12.80
C ARG A 78 10.35 14.58 12.07
N ARG A 79 11.10 13.49 11.86
CA ARG A 79 12.46 13.53 11.34
C ARG A 79 12.66 12.79 10.03
N ALA A 80 11.83 11.79 9.74
CA ALA A 80 12.02 10.89 8.61
C ALA A 80 10.94 11.00 7.52
N LEU A 81 9.92 11.83 7.71
CA LEU A 81 8.82 12.03 6.77
C LEU A 81 8.59 13.53 6.52
N ARG A 82 8.27 13.86 5.28
CA ARG A 82 7.74 15.17 4.85
C ARG A 82 6.66 14.91 3.84
N PHE A 83 5.46 15.41 4.13
CA PHE A 83 4.31 15.29 3.25
C PHE A 83 4.07 16.60 2.50
N ASP A 84 3.66 16.48 1.24
CA ASP A 84 3.10 17.54 0.41
C ASP A 84 1.76 17.05 -0.13
N LEU A 85 0.69 17.44 0.54
CA LEU A 85 -0.67 16.91 0.39
C LEU A 85 -1.65 18.07 0.17
N PRO A 86 -1.80 18.56 -1.04
CA PRO A 86 -2.82 19.57 -1.34
C PRO A 86 -4.23 19.02 -1.05
N GLU A 87 -5.09 19.79 -0.40
CA GLU A 87 -6.48 19.39 -0.08
C GLU A 87 -7.25 18.87 -1.31
N ARG A 88 -7.01 19.49 -2.46
CA ARG A 88 -7.60 19.06 -3.73
C ARG A 88 -7.17 17.65 -4.16
N ASP A 89 -6.11 17.11 -3.60
CA ASP A 89 -5.59 15.78 -3.96
C ASP A 89 -6.01 14.70 -2.95
N GLU A 90 -6.81 15.03 -1.91
CA GLU A 90 -7.43 14.02 -1.05
C GLU A 90 -8.29 13.06 -1.87
N ILE A 91 -8.40 11.84 -1.36
CA ILE A 91 -8.99 10.71 -2.08
C ILE A 91 -10.43 10.96 -2.54
N ASP A 92 -11.26 11.62 -1.74
CA ASP A 92 -12.64 11.98 -2.09
C ASP A 92 -12.69 13.00 -3.24
N GLN A 93 -11.81 14.01 -3.22
CA GLN A 93 -11.70 15.01 -4.28
C GLN A 93 -11.21 14.39 -5.60
N GLN A 94 -10.28 13.44 -5.51
CA GLN A 94 -9.78 12.71 -6.67
C GLN A 94 -10.87 11.79 -7.26
N LEU A 95 -11.66 11.11 -6.43
CA LEU A 95 -12.81 10.31 -6.91
C LEU A 95 -13.82 11.20 -7.65
N LEU A 96 -14.16 12.37 -7.11
CA LEU A 96 -15.07 13.31 -7.77
C LEU A 96 -14.56 13.76 -9.15
N ARG A 97 -13.27 13.97 -9.34
CA ARG A 97 -12.66 14.29 -10.66
C ARG A 97 -12.81 13.15 -11.67
N LEU A 98 -12.89 11.92 -11.19
CA LEU A 98 -13.14 10.74 -12.02
C LEU A 98 -14.63 10.51 -12.32
N GLY A 99 -15.52 11.35 -11.78
CA GLY A 99 -16.97 11.16 -11.85
C GLY A 99 -17.49 10.08 -10.91
N LEU A 100 -16.70 9.72 -9.90
CA LEU A 100 -17.02 8.76 -8.85
C LEU A 100 -17.24 9.49 -7.53
N SER A 101 -17.87 8.83 -6.55
CA SER A 101 -18.01 9.40 -5.21
C SER A 101 -17.64 8.38 -4.11
N ALA A 102 -17.29 8.90 -2.94
CA ALA A 102 -16.91 8.06 -1.80
C ALA A 102 -18.07 7.13 -1.37
N GLU A 103 -19.32 7.57 -1.51
CA GLU A 103 -20.52 6.79 -1.16
C GLU A 103 -20.75 5.59 -2.09
N GLN A 104 -20.19 5.62 -3.31
CA GLN A 104 -20.26 4.51 -4.25
C GLN A 104 -19.27 3.40 -3.94
N VAL A 105 -18.26 3.68 -3.10
CA VAL A 105 -17.23 2.70 -2.72
C VAL A 105 -17.87 1.61 -1.87
N ARG A 106 -17.89 0.39 -2.41
CA ARG A 106 -18.36 -0.81 -1.70
C ARG A 106 -17.29 -1.35 -0.76
N TRP A 107 -16.05 -1.48 -1.25
CA TRP A 107 -14.93 -1.99 -0.49
C TRP A 107 -13.75 -1.04 -0.51
N VAL A 108 -13.19 -0.78 0.66
CA VAL A 108 -11.85 -0.21 0.81
C VAL A 108 -10.93 -1.32 1.27
N VAL A 109 -10.01 -1.74 0.43
CA VAL A 109 -8.97 -2.72 0.76
C VAL A 109 -7.73 -1.96 1.19
N LEU A 110 -7.30 -2.14 2.43
CA LEU A 110 -6.05 -1.56 2.91
C LEU A 110 -4.93 -2.58 2.74
N THR A 111 -3.89 -2.19 1.99
CA THR A 111 -2.69 -3.02 1.85
C THR A 111 -2.02 -3.20 3.21
N HIS A 112 -1.99 -2.13 4.00
CA HIS A 112 -1.56 -2.11 5.40
C HIS A 112 -2.10 -0.84 6.09
N LEU A 113 -1.75 -0.63 7.37
CA LEU A 113 -2.35 0.42 8.21
C LEU A 113 -1.38 1.57 8.55
N HIS A 114 -0.36 1.86 7.73
CA HIS A 114 0.38 3.11 7.82
C HIS A 114 -0.50 4.29 7.38
N THR A 115 -0.15 5.49 7.80
CA THR A 115 -1.02 6.65 7.67
C THR A 115 -1.28 7.03 6.22
N ASP A 116 -0.28 6.96 5.38
CA ASP A 116 -0.35 7.28 3.95
C ASP A 116 -1.09 6.23 3.09
N HIS A 117 -1.59 5.18 3.73
CA HIS A 117 -2.51 4.19 3.12
C HIS A 117 -3.89 4.21 3.77
N ALA A 118 -3.98 4.58 5.04
CA ALA A 118 -5.22 4.55 5.82
C ALA A 118 -5.70 5.95 6.26
N GLY A 119 -5.00 7.02 5.93
CA GLY A 119 -5.30 8.39 6.38
C GLY A 119 -6.65 8.90 5.87
N GLY A 120 -6.98 8.62 4.62
CA GLY A 120 -8.24 9.04 3.99
C GLY A 120 -9.47 8.23 4.39
N LEU A 121 -9.37 7.27 5.32
CA LEU A 121 -10.51 6.44 5.77
C LEU A 121 -11.72 7.24 6.22
N ARG A 122 -11.52 8.47 6.74
CA ARG A 122 -12.60 9.34 7.20
C ARG A 122 -13.69 9.60 6.14
N HIS A 123 -13.35 9.49 4.87
CA HIS A 123 -14.24 9.73 3.74
C HIS A 123 -15.16 8.53 3.41
N PHE A 124 -14.96 7.35 4.03
CA PHE A 124 -15.64 6.11 3.65
C PHE A 124 -16.45 5.45 4.78
N PRO A 125 -17.35 6.18 5.47
CA PRO A 125 -18.08 5.64 6.63
C PRO A 125 -19.08 4.53 6.26
N THR A 126 -19.44 4.39 4.99
CA THR A 126 -20.42 3.41 4.50
C THR A 126 -19.78 2.23 3.78
N ALA A 127 -18.49 2.32 3.45
CA ALA A 127 -17.78 1.25 2.77
C ALA A 127 -17.41 0.11 3.74
N GLU A 128 -17.33 -1.11 3.23
CA GLU A 128 -16.76 -2.23 3.96
C GLU A 128 -15.23 -2.13 3.91
N ILE A 129 -14.61 -1.84 5.06
CA ILE A 129 -13.14 -1.75 5.16
C ILE A 129 -12.56 -3.15 5.34
N VAL A 130 -11.66 -3.56 4.45
CA VAL A 130 -11.05 -4.90 4.42
C VAL A 130 -9.57 -4.78 4.77
N VAL A 131 -9.12 -5.55 5.75
CA VAL A 131 -7.72 -5.58 6.20
C VAL A 131 -7.32 -7.00 6.63
N ALA A 132 -6.06 -7.36 6.49
CA ALA A 132 -5.56 -8.63 6.99
C ALA A 132 -5.66 -8.68 8.53
N ALA A 133 -6.05 -9.84 9.08
CA ALA A 133 -6.20 -10.02 10.53
C ALA A 133 -4.89 -9.75 11.29
N ASP A 134 -3.77 -10.21 10.72
CA ASP A 134 -2.45 -10.02 11.31
C ASP A 134 -2.03 -8.54 11.31
N GLU A 135 -2.47 -7.76 10.31
CA GLU A 135 -2.22 -6.32 10.23
C GLU A 135 -2.94 -5.55 11.34
N LEU A 136 -4.24 -5.82 11.50
CA LEU A 136 -5.02 -5.19 12.56
C LEU A 136 -4.51 -5.57 13.95
N ALA A 137 -4.08 -6.83 14.13
CA ALA A 137 -3.48 -7.28 15.39
C ALA A 137 -2.14 -6.58 15.68
N ALA A 138 -1.29 -6.44 14.66
CA ALA A 138 0.02 -5.79 14.79
C ALA A 138 -0.06 -4.29 15.08
N ALA A 139 -1.12 -3.62 14.61
CA ALA A 139 -1.32 -2.19 14.81
C ALA A 139 -1.75 -1.81 16.23
N ARG A 140 -2.15 -2.77 17.06
CA ARG A 140 -2.66 -2.51 18.42
C ARG A 140 -1.55 -2.29 19.44
N GLY A 141 -1.87 -1.50 20.46
CA GLY A 141 -1.02 -1.31 21.64
C GLY A 141 0.22 -0.46 21.40
N LEU A 142 1.12 -0.46 22.40
CA LEU A 142 2.37 0.33 22.34
C LEU A 142 3.33 -0.17 21.26
N SER A 143 3.39 -1.47 21.04
CA SER A 143 4.24 -2.06 20.00
C SER A 143 3.83 -1.61 18.61
N GLY A 144 2.52 -1.48 18.34
CA GLY A 144 2.01 -0.95 17.08
C GLY A 144 2.46 0.50 16.88
N ARG A 145 2.32 1.35 17.88
CA ARG A 145 2.75 2.76 17.81
C ARG A 145 4.24 2.89 17.49
N LEU A 146 5.09 2.06 18.07
CA LEU A 146 6.53 2.06 17.80
C LEU A 146 6.87 1.58 16.37
N ARG A 147 5.93 0.93 15.70
CA ARG A 147 6.06 0.45 14.32
C ARG A 147 5.44 1.39 13.28
N GLY A 148 4.99 2.57 13.68
CA GLY A 148 4.43 3.57 12.78
C GLY A 148 2.91 3.54 12.63
N TYR A 149 2.21 2.65 13.34
CA TYR A 149 0.76 2.67 13.37
C TYR A 149 0.21 3.76 14.30
N LEU A 150 -0.83 4.44 13.87
CA LEU A 150 -1.46 5.52 14.63
C LEU A 150 -2.96 5.26 14.83
N PRO A 151 -3.37 4.19 15.54
CA PRO A 151 -4.78 3.83 15.70
C PRO A 151 -5.63 4.91 16.37
N GLN A 152 -5.02 5.84 17.12
CA GLN A 152 -5.71 6.99 17.69
C GLN A 152 -6.17 8.02 16.65
N MET A 153 -5.65 7.97 15.42
CA MET A 153 -6.04 8.84 14.31
C MET A 153 -7.13 8.22 13.43
N TRP A 154 -7.42 6.93 13.61
CA TRP A 154 -8.46 6.27 12.85
C TRP A 154 -9.86 6.79 13.22
N PRO A 155 -10.80 6.80 12.27
CA PRO A 155 -12.19 7.15 12.55
C PRO A 155 -12.77 6.27 13.68
N ARG A 156 -13.54 6.87 14.59
CA ARG A 156 -14.13 6.13 15.73
C ARG A 156 -15.10 5.02 15.32
N TRP A 157 -15.69 5.14 14.13
CA TRP A 157 -16.60 4.15 13.56
C TRP A 157 -15.87 2.96 12.92
N LEU A 158 -14.55 3.00 12.79
CA LEU A 158 -13.78 1.98 12.09
C LEU A 158 -13.94 0.60 12.75
N ALA A 159 -14.62 -0.30 12.04
CA ALA A 159 -14.80 -1.70 12.41
C ALA A 159 -14.48 -2.58 11.17
N PRO A 160 -13.20 -2.78 10.82
CA PRO A 160 -12.86 -3.45 9.58
C PRO A 160 -13.22 -4.92 9.59
N ARG A 161 -13.68 -5.43 8.43
CA ARG A 161 -13.71 -6.87 8.17
C ARG A 161 -12.29 -7.38 8.06
N THR A 162 -11.91 -8.24 8.98
CA THR A 162 -10.60 -8.89 8.92
C THR A 162 -10.64 -10.14 8.05
N ILE A 163 -9.62 -10.30 7.21
CA ILE A 163 -9.46 -11.47 6.36
C ILE A 163 -8.24 -12.30 6.78
N THR A 164 -8.30 -13.58 6.45
CA THR A 164 -7.16 -14.51 6.49
C THR A 164 -7.00 -15.16 5.11
N PHE A 165 -5.80 -15.59 4.79
CA PHE A 165 -5.49 -16.19 3.51
C PHE A 165 -5.66 -17.72 3.60
N ARG A 166 -6.82 -18.22 3.16
CA ARG A 166 -7.19 -19.65 3.18
C ARG A 166 -7.72 -20.15 1.83
N GLY A 167 -7.78 -19.25 0.83
CA GLY A 167 -8.16 -19.59 -0.53
C GLY A 167 -7.03 -20.30 -1.29
N ASP A 168 -7.34 -20.67 -2.51
CA ASP A 168 -6.43 -21.41 -3.38
C ASP A 168 -5.12 -20.66 -3.63
N PRO A 169 -4.03 -21.40 -3.93
CA PRO A 169 -2.78 -20.78 -4.35
C PRO A 169 -2.95 -19.92 -5.60
N VAL A 170 -2.22 -18.81 -5.66
CA VAL A 170 -2.19 -17.90 -6.80
C VAL A 170 -0.74 -17.64 -7.21
N GLY A 171 -0.35 -18.17 -8.36
CA GLY A 171 1.03 -18.09 -8.83
C GLY A 171 2.01 -18.66 -7.78
N SER A 172 2.92 -17.83 -7.30
CA SER A 172 3.91 -18.18 -6.28
C SER A 172 3.42 -18.03 -4.84
N PHE A 173 2.19 -17.56 -4.63
CA PHE A 173 1.59 -17.42 -3.29
C PHE A 173 0.82 -18.68 -2.91
N PRO A 174 1.13 -19.30 -1.76
CA PRO A 174 0.54 -20.59 -1.38
C PRO A 174 -0.92 -20.49 -0.91
N ALA A 175 -1.39 -19.28 -0.64
CA ALA A 175 -2.76 -19.00 -0.22
C ALA A 175 -3.18 -17.60 -0.68
N SER A 176 -4.47 -17.40 -0.80
CA SER A 176 -5.07 -16.14 -1.25
C SER A 176 -6.39 -15.86 -0.51
N HIS A 177 -7.02 -14.73 -0.84
CA HIS A 177 -8.38 -14.41 -0.44
C HIS A 177 -9.11 -13.75 -1.61
N PRO A 178 -10.05 -14.43 -2.29
CA PRO A 178 -10.90 -13.78 -3.30
C PRO A 178 -11.74 -12.67 -2.65
N LEU A 179 -11.68 -11.46 -3.20
CA LEU A 179 -12.50 -10.35 -2.75
C LEU A 179 -13.87 -10.37 -3.41
N THR A 180 -13.90 -10.69 -4.70
CA THR A 180 -15.09 -10.73 -5.56
C THR A 180 -15.57 -12.16 -5.74
N GLU A 181 -16.87 -12.35 -5.97
CA GLU A 181 -17.45 -13.65 -6.29
C GLU A 181 -16.93 -14.18 -7.63
N ALA A 182 -16.65 -13.27 -8.58
CA ALA A 182 -16.03 -13.60 -9.86
C ALA A 182 -14.60 -14.16 -9.72
N GLY A 183 -13.92 -13.94 -8.58
CA GLY A 183 -12.56 -14.39 -8.34
C GLY A 183 -11.49 -13.72 -9.20
N ASP A 184 -11.79 -12.56 -9.76
CA ASP A 184 -10.91 -11.77 -10.62
C ASP A 184 -10.18 -10.65 -9.86
N VAL A 185 -10.64 -10.30 -8.65
CA VAL A 185 -9.91 -9.47 -7.69
C VAL A 185 -9.55 -10.32 -6.48
N VAL A 186 -8.25 -10.56 -6.31
CA VAL A 186 -7.73 -11.52 -5.31
C VAL A 186 -6.66 -10.85 -4.46
N LEU A 187 -6.78 -11.00 -3.15
CA LEU A 187 -5.81 -10.52 -2.18
C LEU A 187 -4.77 -11.61 -1.91
N VAL A 188 -3.49 -11.24 -1.89
CA VAL A 188 -2.38 -12.15 -1.61
C VAL A 188 -1.53 -11.62 -0.45
N PRO A 189 -1.02 -12.51 0.44
CA PRO A 189 -0.18 -12.08 1.55
C PRO A 189 1.20 -11.67 1.04
N THR A 190 1.60 -10.44 1.33
CA THR A 190 2.93 -9.90 1.03
C THR A 190 3.60 -9.32 2.28
N PRO A 191 3.73 -10.12 3.37
CA PRO A 191 4.27 -9.64 4.63
C PRO A 191 5.72 -9.24 4.52
N GLY A 192 6.16 -8.36 5.45
CA GLY A 192 7.54 -7.93 5.59
C GLY A 192 7.65 -6.46 5.92
N HIS A 193 7.17 -5.57 5.05
CA HIS A 193 7.02 -4.15 5.35
C HIS A 193 6.20 -3.97 6.63
N THR A 194 5.03 -4.58 6.67
CA THR A 194 4.28 -4.85 7.89
C THR A 194 3.97 -6.34 8.03
N HIS A 195 3.51 -6.78 9.22
CA HIS A 195 3.24 -8.20 9.47
C HIS A 195 2.08 -8.75 8.62
N GLY A 196 1.06 -7.95 8.42
CA GLY A 196 -0.14 -8.33 7.69
C GLY A 196 -0.28 -7.63 6.35
N HIS A 197 0.81 -7.09 5.80
CA HIS A 197 0.79 -6.44 4.50
C HIS A 197 0.22 -7.39 3.44
N LEU A 198 -0.63 -6.86 2.56
CA LEU A 198 -1.20 -7.58 1.42
C LEU A 198 -1.05 -6.78 0.13
N SER A 199 -1.10 -7.50 -0.99
CA SER A 199 -1.21 -6.91 -2.32
C SER A 199 -2.48 -7.38 -3.02
N VAL A 200 -2.94 -6.64 -4.02
CA VAL A 200 -4.18 -6.93 -4.75
C VAL A 200 -3.87 -7.32 -6.18
N LEU A 201 -4.24 -8.53 -6.57
CA LEU A 201 -4.18 -9.03 -7.94
C LEU A 201 -5.51 -8.78 -8.64
N VAL A 202 -5.47 -8.14 -9.81
CA VAL A 202 -6.63 -7.90 -10.66
C VAL A 202 -6.41 -8.60 -12.00
N ARG A 203 -7.21 -9.63 -12.24
CA ARG A 203 -7.20 -10.42 -13.47
C ARG A 203 -8.17 -9.83 -14.47
N ARG A 204 -7.70 -9.62 -15.69
CA ARG A 204 -8.50 -9.04 -16.77
C ARG A 204 -8.43 -9.96 -17.99
N PRO A 205 -9.54 -10.52 -18.47
CA PRO A 205 -9.51 -11.41 -19.64
C PRO A 205 -8.79 -10.78 -20.83
N GLY A 206 -7.80 -11.49 -21.37
CA GLY A 206 -7.06 -11.04 -22.56
C GLY A 206 -6.06 -9.88 -22.35
N ARG A 207 -5.81 -9.47 -21.09
CA ARG A 207 -4.86 -8.40 -20.73
C ARG A 207 -3.90 -8.89 -19.63
N PRO A 208 -2.75 -8.24 -19.47
CA PRO A 208 -1.85 -8.56 -18.36
C PRO A 208 -2.56 -8.43 -17.00
N THR A 209 -2.18 -9.28 -16.06
CA THR A 209 -2.57 -9.16 -14.65
C THR A 209 -2.04 -7.84 -14.10
N VAL A 210 -2.83 -7.15 -13.29
CA VAL A 210 -2.39 -5.96 -12.56
C VAL A 210 -2.15 -6.35 -11.10
N LEU A 211 -0.99 -6.02 -10.58
CA LEU A 211 -0.64 -6.21 -9.17
C LEU A 211 -0.45 -4.87 -8.49
N LEU A 212 -1.42 -4.46 -7.69
CA LEU A 212 -1.35 -3.31 -6.80
C LEU A 212 -0.58 -3.73 -5.56
N ALA A 213 0.69 -3.33 -5.51
CA ALA A 213 1.65 -3.97 -4.62
C ALA A 213 1.73 -3.34 -3.22
N GLY A 214 1.08 -2.17 -3.00
CA GLY A 214 1.28 -1.40 -1.78
C GLY A 214 2.77 -1.11 -1.56
N ASP A 215 3.25 -1.34 -0.36
CA ASP A 215 4.64 -1.15 0.07
C ASP A 215 5.45 -2.45 0.12
N ALA A 216 5.05 -3.47 -0.65
CA ALA A 216 5.88 -4.66 -0.82
C ALA A 216 7.28 -4.32 -1.37
N SER A 217 7.39 -3.21 -2.13
CA SER A 217 8.63 -2.52 -2.48
C SER A 217 8.31 -1.06 -2.84
N TYR A 218 9.27 -0.14 -2.68
CA TYR A 218 9.07 1.26 -3.09
C TYR A 218 9.03 1.45 -4.61
N THR A 219 9.74 0.63 -5.38
CA THR A 219 9.73 0.68 -6.84
C THR A 219 9.81 -0.71 -7.44
N GLN A 220 9.41 -0.84 -8.72
CA GLN A 220 9.60 -2.09 -9.48
C GLN A 220 11.06 -2.50 -9.53
N GLN A 221 11.98 -1.55 -9.70
CA GLN A 221 13.41 -1.83 -9.75
C GLN A 221 13.90 -2.48 -8.44
N LEU A 222 13.46 -1.96 -7.29
CA LEU A 222 13.83 -2.52 -5.98
C LEU A 222 13.25 -3.93 -5.78
N MET A 223 12.06 -4.19 -6.30
CA MET A 223 11.49 -5.55 -6.32
C MET A 223 12.35 -6.49 -7.14
N LEU A 224 12.78 -6.09 -8.34
CA LEU A 224 13.64 -6.88 -9.21
C LEU A 224 15.02 -7.16 -8.60
N GLU A 225 15.56 -6.23 -7.84
CA GLU A 225 16.82 -6.36 -7.11
C GLU A 225 16.71 -7.17 -5.81
N GLY A 226 15.50 -7.48 -5.35
CA GLY A 226 15.28 -8.10 -4.05
C GLY A 226 15.67 -7.18 -2.88
N ALA A 227 15.63 -5.86 -3.10
CA ALA A 227 16.05 -4.86 -2.13
C ALA A 227 14.93 -4.56 -1.14
N VAL A 228 15.12 -4.97 0.11
CA VAL A 228 14.18 -4.73 1.22
C VAL A 228 14.30 -3.28 1.70
N ASP A 229 13.18 -2.65 2.02
CA ASP A 229 13.11 -1.29 2.57
C ASP A 229 13.69 -1.18 4.01
N GLY A 230 14.04 0.04 4.42
CA GLY A 230 14.71 0.29 5.69
C GLY A 230 13.83 0.21 6.93
N VAL A 231 12.50 0.24 6.75
CA VAL A 231 11.51 0.23 7.83
C VAL A 231 10.78 -1.10 7.95
N ALA A 232 11.06 -2.07 7.05
CA ALA A 232 10.47 -3.40 7.10
C ALA A 232 10.53 -3.99 8.51
N ILE A 233 9.38 -4.47 8.98
CA ILE A 233 9.25 -5.01 10.34
C ILE A 233 9.91 -6.39 10.42
N ASP A 234 9.80 -7.17 9.33
CA ASP A 234 10.45 -8.48 9.19
C ASP A 234 11.20 -8.54 7.85
N GLU A 235 12.51 -8.37 7.91
CA GLU A 235 13.39 -8.36 6.74
C GLU A 235 13.38 -9.68 5.97
N ARG A 236 13.26 -10.81 6.67
CA ARG A 236 13.22 -12.12 6.05
C ARG A 236 11.91 -12.33 5.31
N ALA A 237 10.79 -12.02 5.94
CA ALA A 237 9.48 -12.09 5.30
C ALA A 237 9.41 -11.13 4.09
N ALA A 238 9.96 -9.90 4.20
CA ALA A 238 10.03 -8.95 3.10
C ALA A 238 10.84 -9.51 1.92
N HIS A 239 12.01 -10.07 2.17
CA HIS A 239 12.83 -10.69 1.13
C HIS A 239 12.12 -11.89 0.48
N ASP A 240 11.49 -12.76 1.27
CA ASP A 240 10.71 -13.91 0.77
C ASP A 240 9.52 -13.44 -0.08
N THR A 241 8.87 -12.34 0.31
CA THR A 241 7.81 -11.68 -0.46
C THR A 241 8.35 -11.21 -1.82
N LEU A 242 9.47 -10.51 -1.86
CA LEU A 242 10.07 -10.05 -3.12
C LEU A 242 10.41 -11.21 -4.04
N LEU A 243 10.96 -12.31 -3.52
CA LEU A 243 11.23 -13.53 -4.31
C LEU A 243 9.95 -14.15 -4.88
N ARG A 244 8.83 -14.15 -4.13
CA ARG A 244 7.54 -14.62 -4.63
C ARG A 244 7.01 -13.70 -5.74
N LEU A 245 7.10 -12.38 -5.56
CA LEU A 245 6.72 -11.40 -6.57
C LEU A 245 7.50 -11.57 -7.86
N GLN A 246 8.82 -11.74 -7.78
CA GLN A 246 9.68 -12.03 -8.95
C GLN A 246 9.27 -13.32 -9.67
N ARG A 247 8.94 -14.40 -8.93
CA ARG A 247 8.47 -15.66 -9.53
C ARG A 247 7.10 -15.49 -10.20
N LEU A 248 6.18 -14.78 -9.56
CA LEU A 248 4.87 -14.48 -10.14
C LEU A 248 5.02 -13.74 -11.47
N THR A 249 5.77 -12.64 -11.48
CA THR A 249 5.91 -11.76 -12.64
C THR A 249 6.69 -12.41 -13.81
N ARG A 250 7.55 -13.38 -13.52
CA ARG A 250 8.20 -14.20 -14.56
C ARG A 250 7.28 -15.27 -15.15
N ALA A 251 6.34 -15.77 -14.36
CA ALA A 251 5.43 -16.84 -14.80
C ALA A 251 4.19 -16.28 -15.52
N ASP A 252 3.75 -15.06 -15.20
CA ASP A 252 2.54 -14.44 -15.73
C ASP A 252 2.82 -12.97 -16.08
N PRO A 253 2.52 -12.52 -17.32
CA PRO A 253 2.66 -11.11 -17.69
C PRO A 253 1.90 -10.21 -16.70
N THR A 254 2.65 -9.45 -15.91
CA THR A 254 2.11 -8.68 -14.79
C THR A 254 2.59 -7.23 -14.85
N VAL A 255 1.64 -6.29 -14.73
CA VAL A 255 1.91 -4.88 -14.51
C VAL A 255 2.04 -4.67 -13.00
N TYR A 256 3.25 -4.41 -12.51
CA TYR A 256 3.57 -4.28 -11.10
C TYR A 256 3.54 -2.82 -10.66
N LEU A 257 2.74 -2.50 -9.66
CA LEU A 257 2.38 -1.13 -9.27
C LEU A 257 2.57 -0.89 -7.77
N PRO A 258 3.79 -0.52 -7.33
CA PRO A 258 4.02 -0.06 -5.95
C PRO A 258 3.35 1.28 -5.66
N ALA A 259 3.03 1.52 -4.39
CA ALA A 259 2.33 2.74 -3.97
C ALA A 259 3.18 4.01 -4.11
N HIS A 260 4.51 3.89 -4.01
CA HIS A 260 5.44 5.02 -4.04
C HIS A 260 6.33 5.08 -5.29
N ASP A 261 6.07 4.22 -6.29
CA ASP A 261 6.83 4.23 -7.53
C ASP A 261 6.33 5.34 -8.47
N PRO A 262 7.16 6.34 -8.82
CA PRO A 262 6.77 7.42 -9.72
C PRO A 262 6.23 6.95 -11.07
N ASP A 263 6.69 5.79 -11.54
CA ASP A 263 6.32 5.26 -12.84
C ASP A 263 5.03 4.41 -12.81
N SER A 264 4.44 4.13 -11.63
CA SER A 264 3.28 3.23 -11.50
C SER A 264 2.10 3.64 -12.38
N ALA A 265 1.74 4.92 -12.39
CA ALA A 265 0.60 5.41 -13.19
C ALA A 265 0.84 5.24 -14.69
N ASP A 266 2.02 5.60 -15.18
CA ASP A 266 2.39 5.45 -16.59
C ASP A 266 2.56 3.98 -16.99
N ARG A 267 3.15 3.17 -16.12
CA ARG A 267 3.28 1.72 -16.33
C ARG A 267 1.90 1.06 -16.48
N TYR A 268 0.93 1.44 -15.65
CA TYR A 268 -0.45 0.98 -15.79
C TYR A 268 -1.07 1.44 -17.11
N ARG A 269 -0.98 2.74 -17.44
CA ARG A 269 -1.54 3.32 -18.66
C ARG A 269 -0.99 2.66 -19.93
N LEU A 270 0.29 2.32 -19.94
CA LEU A 270 0.99 1.70 -21.06
C LEU A 270 0.95 0.16 -21.02
N GLU A 271 0.34 -0.43 -19.98
CA GLU A 271 0.33 -1.89 -19.73
C GLU A 271 1.73 -2.52 -19.76
N GLN A 272 2.72 -1.79 -19.27
CA GLN A 272 4.10 -2.27 -19.22
C GLN A 272 4.23 -3.36 -18.16
N THR A 273 4.43 -4.58 -18.62
CA THR A 273 4.70 -5.71 -17.73
C THR A 273 6.13 -5.67 -17.20
N VAL A 274 6.35 -6.33 -16.07
CA VAL A 274 7.70 -6.57 -15.56
C VAL A 274 8.50 -7.29 -16.63
N PRO A 275 9.75 -6.87 -16.96
CA PRO A 275 10.62 -7.58 -17.89
C PRO A 275 10.87 -9.03 -17.42
N ALA A 276 10.88 -9.96 -18.39
CA ALA A 276 11.11 -11.39 -18.15
C ALA A 276 12.53 -11.69 -17.64
#